data_398c0dbcf39f1185ce68ef236d40da34
#
_entry.id   398c0dbcf39f1185ce68ef236d40da34
#
_cell.length_a   1.000
_cell.length_b   1.000
_cell.length_c   1.000
_cell.angle_alpha   90.00
_cell.angle_beta   90.00
_cell.angle_gamma   90.00
#
_symmetry.space_group_name_H-M   'P 1'
#
loop_
_entity.id
_entity.type
_entity.pdbx_description
1 polymer ?
#
loop_
_entity_poly.entity_id
_entity_poly.type
_entity_poly.pdbx_seq_one_letter_code
_entity_poly.pdbx_strand_id
1 'polypeptide(L)'
;MKQIKEAARKIPVLAETDVLVVGSGPGGLAAALAAAREGVRTILLERYGCFGGNITQAGVESIAWYRHEGTRDIQGIGIEFEQRAKQMGATEPEPQSQSEALNTELFKVVADTLVQEADILPILHCMAVETVMEGDVIRGIITESKSGRQAILAKRVIDATGDADIAHLAGAPWRMAPKNELLGVTVSFALEGVDRKRFLSHVGTHPSTYKDWAIETTGKEDKMFSPYLSVPFQMAKEAGEIPEGVEIAGTWSRISEQGDATCLNIVYMPGYDATDIHDLTGGEIEGRRQAMWAVNALKKYMPGFENAALRSFGSSLGIRESRKIIGRYNLTENDVRNQGRFDDTIGIFPEFLDGYGIVILPTTGRYFQVPYGIMVPQKVENLLVAGRCVAGDQISHSATRQMMCCTVTGQGAGVAAALSIKDNVTCSQVDIVSLQRALLKQGVRIT
;
A
#
# COMPACT_ATOMS: atom_id res chain seq x y z
N MET A 1 20.79 26.73 -1.87
CA MET A 1 21.31 25.90 -0.75
C MET A 1 22.84 25.81 -0.82
N LYS A 2 23.53 25.79 0.34
CA LYS A 2 24.96 25.53 0.39
C LYS A 2 25.24 24.10 -0.05
N GLN A 3 26.20 23.89 -0.92
CA GLN A 3 26.59 22.58 -1.45
C GLN A 3 27.96 22.18 -0.93
N ILE A 4 28.18 20.89 -0.76
CA ILE A 4 29.48 20.28 -0.52
C ILE A 4 29.78 19.32 -1.68
N LYS A 5 31.06 19.19 -2.01
CA LYS A 5 31.49 18.25 -3.05
C LYS A 5 31.84 16.92 -2.41
N GLU A 6 31.12 15.85 -2.80
CA GLU A 6 31.49 14.48 -2.44
C GLU A 6 32.64 14.00 -3.35
N ALA A 7 33.68 13.38 -2.76
CA ALA A 7 34.77 12.84 -3.52
C ALA A 7 34.35 11.61 -4.34
N ALA A 8 34.83 11.52 -5.57
CA ALA A 8 34.61 10.31 -6.38
C ALA A 8 35.22 9.09 -5.68
N ARG A 9 34.47 8.00 -5.58
CA ARG A 9 34.93 6.77 -4.94
C ARG A 9 34.44 5.52 -5.70
N LYS A 10 35.21 4.44 -5.59
CA LYS A 10 34.76 3.11 -5.97
C LYS A 10 33.98 2.51 -4.80
N ILE A 11 32.84 1.89 -5.07
CA ILE A 11 32.02 1.23 -4.08
C ILE A 11 31.98 -0.29 -4.35
N PRO A 12 31.94 -1.14 -3.32
CA PRO A 12 31.84 -2.59 -3.52
C PRO A 12 30.46 -2.97 -4.06
N VAL A 13 30.43 -4.02 -4.85
CA VAL A 13 29.18 -4.70 -5.26
C VAL A 13 28.81 -5.69 -4.18
N LEU A 14 27.68 -5.46 -3.52
CA LEU A 14 27.14 -6.33 -2.47
C LEU A 14 26.60 -7.64 -3.06
N ALA A 15 25.88 -7.55 -4.18
CA ALA A 15 25.27 -8.70 -4.84
C ALA A 15 24.99 -8.40 -6.32
N GLU A 16 24.82 -9.50 -7.08
CA GLU A 16 24.33 -9.50 -8.46
C GLU A 16 23.14 -10.46 -8.57
N THR A 17 22.07 -10.01 -9.22
CA THR A 17 20.82 -10.79 -9.33
C THR A 17 20.18 -10.66 -10.71
N ASP A 18 19.18 -11.48 -10.96
CA ASP A 18 18.36 -11.36 -12.17
C ASP A 18 17.30 -10.28 -11.97
N VAL A 19 16.55 -10.35 -10.88
CA VAL A 19 15.51 -9.35 -10.51
C VAL A 19 15.80 -8.77 -9.13
N LEU A 20 15.82 -7.46 -9.05
CA LEU A 20 15.89 -6.71 -7.80
C LEU A 20 14.56 -6.00 -7.57
N VAL A 21 13.91 -6.30 -6.46
CA VAL A 21 12.69 -5.60 -6.01
C VAL A 21 13.07 -4.66 -4.87
N VAL A 22 12.74 -3.38 -5.01
CA VAL A 22 13.03 -2.33 -4.04
C VAL A 22 11.75 -1.88 -3.36
N GLY A 23 11.66 -2.12 -2.06
CA GLY A 23 10.45 -1.95 -1.24
C GLY A 23 9.64 -3.24 -1.13
N SER A 24 9.18 -3.54 0.08
CA SER A 24 8.53 -4.79 0.45
C SER A 24 7.07 -4.64 0.90
N GLY A 25 6.41 -3.56 0.48
CA GLY A 25 4.95 -3.45 0.63
C GLY A 25 4.21 -4.57 -0.12
N PRO A 26 2.87 -4.61 -0.08
CA PRO A 26 2.10 -5.66 -0.75
C PRO A 26 2.48 -5.86 -2.21
N GLY A 27 2.76 -4.78 -2.95
CA GLY A 27 3.24 -4.84 -4.33
C GLY A 27 4.63 -5.47 -4.45
N GLY A 28 5.58 -5.08 -3.58
CA GLY A 28 6.94 -5.59 -3.63
C GLY A 28 7.07 -7.05 -3.20
N LEU A 29 6.36 -7.45 -2.13
CA LEU A 29 6.27 -8.86 -1.74
C LEU A 29 5.71 -9.71 -2.89
N ALA A 30 4.60 -9.27 -3.49
CA ALA A 30 4.00 -9.99 -4.62
C ALA A 30 4.94 -10.05 -5.82
N ALA A 31 5.67 -8.98 -6.12
CA ALA A 31 6.64 -8.94 -7.21
C ALA A 31 7.80 -9.90 -7.00
N ALA A 32 8.38 -9.92 -5.80
CA ALA A 32 9.49 -10.80 -5.47
C ALA A 32 9.09 -12.26 -5.53
N LEU A 33 7.95 -12.63 -4.92
CA LEU A 33 7.41 -13.99 -4.97
C LEU A 33 7.11 -14.43 -6.41
N ALA A 34 6.49 -13.57 -7.21
CA ALA A 34 6.14 -13.89 -8.58
C ALA A 34 7.38 -14.10 -9.45
N ALA A 35 8.40 -13.26 -9.32
CA ALA A 35 9.67 -13.40 -10.04
C ALA A 35 10.40 -14.70 -9.65
N ALA A 36 10.53 -14.96 -8.35
CA ALA A 36 11.20 -16.17 -7.85
C ALA A 36 10.49 -17.45 -8.33
N ARG A 37 9.16 -17.47 -8.34
CA ARG A 37 8.36 -18.60 -8.86
C ARG A 37 8.53 -18.86 -10.36
N GLU A 38 8.95 -17.84 -11.10
CA GLU A 38 9.37 -18.01 -12.50
C GLU A 38 10.81 -18.54 -12.62
N GLY A 39 11.49 -18.83 -11.52
CA GLY A 39 12.81 -19.47 -11.51
C GLY A 39 13.99 -18.53 -11.78
N VAL A 40 13.83 -17.23 -11.55
CA VAL A 40 14.93 -16.25 -11.63
C VAL A 40 15.43 -15.88 -10.25
N ARG A 41 16.74 -15.62 -10.12
CA ARG A 41 17.33 -15.18 -8.85
C ARG A 41 16.77 -13.81 -8.49
N THR A 42 16.21 -13.70 -7.28
CA THR A 42 15.49 -12.50 -6.84
C THR A 42 16.06 -11.98 -5.53
N ILE A 43 16.27 -10.68 -5.44
CA ILE A 43 16.58 -9.96 -4.21
C ILE A 43 15.37 -9.08 -3.86
N LEU A 44 14.97 -9.08 -2.59
CA LEU A 44 14.00 -8.16 -2.01
C LEU A 44 14.70 -7.24 -1.02
N LEU A 45 14.78 -5.94 -1.36
CA LEU A 45 15.39 -4.91 -0.54
C LEU A 45 14.32 -4.11 0.21
N GLU A 46 14.54 -3.87 1.51
CA GLU A 46 13.68 -3.05 2.35
C GLU A 46 14.49 -2.12 3.26
N ARG A 47 14.07 -0.86 3.37
CA ARG A 47 14.69 0.13 4.27
C ARG A 47 14.38 -0.10 5.75
N TYR A 48 13.28 -0.76 6.04
CA TYR A 48 12.86 -1.08 7.41
C TYR A 48 13.35 -2.47 7.87
N GLY A 49 13.08 -2.80 9.13
CA GLY A 49 13.47 -4.06 9.75
C GLY A 49 12.49 -5.21 9.57
N CYS A 50 11.43 -5.05 8.79
CA CYS A 50 10.51 -6.12 8.44
C CYS A 50 9.82 -5.84 7.10
N PHE A 51 9.32 -6.89 6.45
CA PHE A 51 8.54 -6.82 5.23
C PHE A 51 7.08 -6.47 5.52
N GLY A 52 6.33 -6.03 4.49
CA GLY A 52 4.88 -5.78 4.54
C GLY A 52 4.47 -4.33 4.30
N GLY A 53 5.40 -3.37 4.27
CA GLY A 53 5.12 -1.97 4.00
C GLY A 53 4.04 -1.39 4.92
N ASN A 54 2.99 -0.77 4.38
CA ASN A 54 1.94 -0.13 5.19
C ASN A 54 1.23 -1.10 6.14
N ILE A 55 1.16 -2.40 5.84
CA ILE A 55 0.57 -3.39 6.76
C ILE A 55 1.38 -3.40 8.06
N THR A 56 2.68 -3.59 7.98
CA THR A 56 3.53 -3.85 9.13
C THR A 56 4.19 -2.60 9.71
N GLN A 57 4.45 -1.57 8.89
CA GLN A 57 5.08 -0.33 9.32
C GLN A 57 4.06 0.70 9.79
N ALA A 58 3.02 0.95 9.01
CA ALA A 58 1.99 1.92 9.39
C ALA A 58 0.86 1.32 10.23
N GLY A 59 0.80 -0.01 10.40
CA GLY A 59 -0.24 -0.67 11.17
C GLY A 59 -1.61 -0.63 10.49
N VAL A 60 -1.65 -0.62 9.15
CA VAL A 60 -2.90 -0.65 8.38
C VAL A 60 -3.30 -2.10 8.14
N GLU A 61 -4.20 -2.61 8.96
CA GLU A 61 -4.60 -4.03 9.00
C GLU A 61 -5.62 -4.40 7.93
N SER A 62 -6.52 -3.48 7.59
CA SER A 62 -7.63 -3.74 6.68
C SER A 62 -7.13 -3.86 5.24
N ILE A 63 -7.20 -5.07 4.68
CA ILE A 63 -7.01 -5.33 3.26
C ILE A 63 -8.36 -5.30 2.52
N ALA A 64 -9.29 -4.50 3.02
CA ALA A 64 -10.71 -4.49 2.71
C ALA A 64 -11.08 -4.24 1.25
N TRP A 65 -12.33 -4.51 0.96
CA TRP A 65 -13.09 -4.13 -0.24
C TRP A 65 -12.61 -4.75 -1.57
N TYR A 66 -11.74 -5.75 -1.55
CA TYR A 66 -11.45 -6.57 -2.74
C TYR A 66 -12.48 -7.69 -2.94
N ARG A 67 -13.35 -7.88 -1.95
CA ARG A 67 -14.43 -8.86 -1.93
C ARG A 67 -15.65 -8.23 -1.25
N HIS A 68 -16.80 -8.33 -1.84
CA HIS A 68 -18.09 -7.87 -1.28
C HIS A 68 -19.22 -8.52 -2.09
N GLU A 69 -20.36 -8.81 -1.50
CA GLU A 69 -21.64 -9.30 -2.09
C GLU A 69 -21.57 -9.73 -3.57
N GLY A 70 -20.98 -10.88 -3.89
CA GLY A 70 -20.92 -11.40 -5.25
C GLY A 70 -20.00 -10.65 -6.22
N THR A 71 -19.05 -9.85 -5.71
CA THR A 71 -18.02 -9.24 -6.55
C THR A 71 -17.13 -10.31 -7.19
N ARG A 72 -16.54 -9.97 -8.32
CA ARG A 72 -15.37 -10.69 -8.80
C ARG A 72 -14.15 -10.22 -8.03
N ASP A 73 -13.75 -11.01 -7.07
CA ASP A 73 -12.57 -10.75 -6.26
C ASP A 73 -11.27 -11.07 -7.02
N ILE A 74 -10.18 -10.46 -6.58
CA ILE A 74 -8.85 -10.80 -7.09
C ILE A 74 -8.50 -12.24 -6.72
N GLN A 75 -7.52 -12.79 -7.44
CA GLN A 75 -6.89 -14.09 -7.17
C GLN A 75 -5.36 -13.93 -7.25
N GLY A 76 -4.62 -14.98 -6.92
CA GLY A 76 -3.16 -14.99 -6.95
C GLY A 76 -2.52 -14.66 -5.59
N ILE A 77 -1.36 -14.03 -5.60
CA ILE A 77 -0.51 -13.83 -4.42
C ILE A 77 -1.21 -13.01 -3.31
N GLY A 78 -2.05 -12.05 -3.66
CA GLY A 78 -2.81 -11.29 -2.67
C GLY A 78 -3.72 -12.17 -1.82
N ILE A 79 -4.42 -13.13 -2.45
CA ILE A 79 -5.25 -14.11 -1.75
C ILE A 79 -4.37 -15.10 -0.94
N GLU A 80 -3.19 -15.43 -1.43
CA GLU A 80 -2.25 -16.26 -0.67
C GLU A 80 -1.81 -15.57 0.63
N PHE A 81 -1.60 -14.27 0.63
CA PHE A 81 -1.30 -13.52 1.87
C PHE A 81 -2.41 -13.71 2.91
N GLU A 82 -3.67 -13.57 2.49
CA GLU A 82 -4.82 -13.83 3.36
C GLU A 82 -4.84 -15.28 3.86
N GLN A 83 -4.67 -16.23 2.96
CA GLN A 83 -4.71 -17.67 3.31
C GLN A 83 -3.61 -18.06 4.27
N ARG A 84 -2.38 -17.59 4.07
CA ARG A 84 -1.24 -17.84 4.96
C ARG A 84 -1.43 -17.19 6.32
N ALA A 85 -1.96 -15.98 6.35
CA ALA A 85 -2.32 -15.31 7.59
C ALA A 85 -3.43 -16.06 8.34
N LYS A 86 -4.46 -16.55 7.66
CA LYS A 86 -5.51 -17.40 8.25
C LYS A 86 -4.96 -18.69 8.87
N GLN A 87 -4.08 -19.37 8.17
CA GLN A 87 -3.42 -20.60 8.67
C GLN A 87 -2.62 -20.36 9.95
N MET A 88 -2.10 -19.15 10.13
CA MET A 88 -1.36 -18.74 11.32
C MET A 88 -2.26 -18.16 12.43
N GLY A 89 -3.57 -18.05 12.20
CA GLY A 89 -4.49 -17.35 13.12
C GLY A 89 -4.25 -15.84 13.16
N ALA A 90 -3.76 -15.27 12.08
CA ALA A 90 -3.35 -13.88 11.95
C ALA A 90 -4.38 -13.01 11.19
N THR A 91 -5.63 -13.46 11.09
CA THR A 91 -6.71 -12.67 10.48
C THR A 91 -7.96 -12.73 11.33
N GLU A 92 -8.78 -11.71 11.19
CA GLU A 92 -10.18 -11.71 11.61
C GLU A 92 -11.05 -11.18 10.48
N PRO A 93 -12.29 -11.66 10.30
CA PRO A 93 -13.21 -11.11 9.33
C PRO A 93 -13.40 -9.61 9.58
N GLU A 94 -13.28 -8.83 8.54
CA GLU A 94 -13.55 -7.41 8.60
C GLU A 94 -15.08 -7.20 8.66
N PRO A 95 -15.60 -6.44 9.63
CA PRO A 95 -17.03 -6.46 9.93
C PRO A 95 -17.95 -6.04 8.80
N GLN A 96 -17.49 -5.29 7.83
CA GLN A 96 -18.32 -4.65 6.82
C GLN A 96 -18.07 -5.10 5.40
N SER A 97 -16.83 -5.42 5.07
CA SER A 97 -16.49 -6.11 3.83
C SER A 97 -16.39 -7.60 4.10
N GLN A 98 -16.56 -8.42 3.10
CA GLN A 98 -16.32 -9.86 3.21
C GLN A 98 -14.82 -10.17 3.10
N SER A 99 -13.99 -9.22 3.46
CA SER A 99 -12.52 -9.25 3.44
C SER A 99 -11.98 -9.55 4.84
N GLU A 100 -10.67 -9.56 5.00
CA GLU A 100 -9.99 -9.84 6.24
C GLU A 100 -9.24 -8.62 6.75
N ALA A 101 -9.19 -8.48 8.08
CA ALA A 101 -8.21 -7.65 8.77
C ALA A 101 -7.03 -8.52 9.19
N LEU A 102 -5.82 -8.07 8.89
CA LEU A 102 -4.59 -8.79 9.21
C LEU A 102 -4.08 -8.38 10.60
N ASN A 103 -3.56 -9.32 11.35
CA ASN A 103 -2.74 -9.00 12.51
C ASN A 103 -1.36 -8.57 12.02
N THR A 104 -1.00 -7.31 12.17
CA THR A 104 0.23 -6.72 11.63
C THR A 104 1.50 -7.36 12.16
N GLU A 105 1.52 -7.77 13.43
CA GLU A 105 2.70 -8.41 14.03
C GLU A 105 2.90 -9.84 13.50
N LEU A 106 1.83 -10.62 13.41
CA LEU A 106 1.92 -11.96 12.85
C LEU A 106 2.16 -11.94 11.34
N PHE A 107 1.70 -10.89 10.63
CA PHE A 107 1.96 -10.77 9.20
C PHE A 107 3.44 -10.55 8.88
N LYS A 108 4.24 -10.00 9.79
CA LYS A 108 5.71 -9.97 9.65
C LYS A 108 6.27 -11.38 9.49
N VAL A 109 5.82 -12.32 10.34
CA VAL A 109 6.23 -13.73 10.29
C VAL A 109 5.73 -14.42 9.02
N VAL A 110 4.49 -14.12 8.58
CA VAL A 110 3.96 -14.61 7.30
C VAL A 110 4.84 -14.17 6.14
N ALA A 111 5.19 -12.88 6.09
CA ALA A 111 6.04 -12.32 5.03
C ALA A 111 7.44 -12.93 5.03
N ASP A 112 8.07 -13.07 6.20
CA ASP A 112 9.37 -13.72 6.36
C ASP A 112 9.34 -15.16 5.83
N THR A 113 8.30 -15.92 6.21
CA THR A 113 8.12 -17.31 5.78
C THR A 113 7.97 -17.42 4.26
N LEU A 114 7.14 -16.57 3.65
CA LEU A 114 6.95 -16.54 2.20
C LEU A 114 8.24 -16.21 1.44
N VAL A 115 9.02 -15.26 1.93
CA VAL A 115 10.30 -14.88 1.33
C VAL A 115 11.31 -16.02 1.40
N GLN A 116 11.39 -16.71 2.54
CA GLN A 116 12.28 -17.86 2.72
C GLN A 116 11.88 -19.07 1.88
N GLU A 117 10.59 -19.42 1.86
CA GLU A 117 10.06 -20.54 1.05
C GLU A 117 10.28 -20.36 -0.45
N ALA A 118 10.33 -19.11 -0.92
CA ALA A 118 10.56 -18.78 -2.33
C ALA A 118 12.04 -18.61 -2.69
N ASP A 119 12.99 -18.90 -1.77
CA ASP A 119 14.44 -18.73 -1.95
C ASP A 119 14.84 -17.33 -2.45
N ILE A 120 14.14 -16.30 -1.95
CA ILE A 120 14.45 -14.90 -2.21
C ILE A 120 15.55 -14.45 -1.26
N LEU A 121 16.59 -13.78 -1.76
CA LEU A 121 17.61 -13.15 -0.92
C LEU A 121 17.03 -11.88 -0.26
N PRO A 122 16.78 -11.88 1.07
CA PRO A 122 16.26 -10.73 1.77
C PRO A 122 17.36 -9.76 2.17
N ILE A 123 17.14 -8.46 2.03
CA ILE A 123 18.03 -7.41 2.54
C ILE A 123 17.17 -6.36 3.25
N LEU A 124 17.24 -6.35 4.59
CA LEU A 124 16.54 -5.38 5.45
C LEU A 124 17.49 -4.27 5.91
N HIS A 125 16.95 -3.18 6.48
CA HIS A 125 17.71 -2.02 6.97
C HIS A 125 18.65 -1.42 5.92
N CYS A 126 18.24 -1.42 4.67
CA CYS A 126 19.08 -1.00 3.55
C CYS A 126 18.29 -0.06 2.63
N MET A 127 18.72 1.17 2.53
CA MET A 127 18.06 2.20 1.74
C MET A 127 18.68 2.30 0.34
N ALA A 128 17.86 2.29 -0.70
CA ALA A 128 18.27 2.63 -2.05
C ALA A 128 18.41 4.16 -2.14
N VAL A 129 19.56 4.64 -2.62
CA VAL A 129 19.90 6.07 -2.61
C VAL A 129 20.29 6.63 -3.97
N GLU A 130 20.58 5.74 -4.95
CA GLU A 130 20.94 6.12 -6.31
C GLU A 130 20.72 4.94 -7.25
N THR A 131 20.73 5.19 -8.56
CA THR A 131 20.60 4.16 -9.59
C THR A 131 21.92 3.96 -10.35
N VAL A 132 22.17 2.75 -10.81
CA VAL A 132 23.24 2.43 -11.75
C VAL A 132 22.65 2.40 -13.15
N MET A 133 22.98 3.40 -13.97
CA MET A 133 22.41 3.56 -15.30
C MET A 133 23.46 3.33 -16.39
N GLU A 134 23.05 2.74 -17.50
CA GLU A 134 23.81 2.65 -18.75
C GLU A 134 22.94 3.22 -19.88
N GLY A 135 23.15 4.51 -20.17
CA GLY A 135 22.19 5.25 -21.00
C GLY A 135 20.82 5.28 -20.33
N ASP A 136 19.80 4.86 -21.05
CA ASP A 136 18.42 4.79 -20.57
C ASP A 136 18.08 3.45 -19.89
N VAL A 137 19.07 2.56 -19.71
CA VAL A 137 18.88 1.23 -19.15
C VAL A 137 19.34 1.20 -17.69
N ILE A 138 18.45 0.84 -16.76
CA ILE A 138 18.83 0.60 -15.38
C ILE A 138 19.56 -0.74 -15.25
N ARG A 139 20.69 -0.75 -14.51
CA ARG A 139 21.56 -1.91 -14.26
C ARG A 139 21.66 -2.28 -12.79
N GLY A 140 21.03 -1.53 -11.92
CA GLY A 140 21.06 -1.77 -10.49
C GLY A 140 20.82 -0.51 -9.68
N ILE A 141 21.12 -0.58 -8.41
CA ILE A 141 20.99 0.53 -7.47
C ILE A 141 22.24 0.67 -6.61
N ILE A 142 22.40 1.84 -6.03
CA ILE A 142 23.34 2.11 -4.94
C ILE A 142 22.55 2.18 -3.65
N THR A 143 23.07 1.55 -2.61
CA THR A 143 22.45 1.45 -1.30
C THR A 143 23.30 2.04 -0.20
N GLU A 144 22.65 2.50 0.87
CA GLU A 144 23.28 2.85 2.14
C GLU A 144 22.72 1.97 3.27
N SER A 145 23.62 1.45 4.08
CA SER A 145 23.30 0.66 5.25
C SER A 145 24.37 0.84 6.33
N LYS A 146 24.25 0.16 7.47
CA LYS A 146 25.31 0.13 8.46
C LYS A 146 26.61 -0.50 7.94
N SER A 147 26.54 -1.29 6.87
CA SER A 147 27.73 -1.84 6.17
C SER A 147 28.36 -0.86 5.18
N GLY A 148 27.85 0.36 5.10
CA GLY A 148 28.30 1.42 4.21
C GLY A 148 27.57 1.45 2.86
N ARG A 149 28.17 2.23 1.94
CA ARG A 149 27.65 2.42 0.58
C ARG A 149 28.09 1.29 -0.33
N GLN A 150 27.12 0.60 -0.94
CA GLN A 150 27.35 -0.57 -1.78
C GLN A 150 26.42 -0.54 -3.00
N ALA A 151 26.74 -1.32 -4.03
CA ALA A 151 25.87 -1.49 -5.20
C ALA A 151 25.24 -2.88 -5.22
N ILE A 152 24.00 -2.97 -5.73
CA ILE A 152 23.37 -4.21 -6.12
C ILE A 152 23.10 -4.12 -7.62
N LEU A 153 23.72 -5.01 -8.39
CA LEU A 153 23.52 -5.07 -9.84
C LEU A 153 22.38 -6.02 -10.17
N ALA A 154 21.58 -5.67 -11.16
CA ALA A 154 20.42 -6.47 -11.55
C ALA A 154 20.15 -6.36 -13.07
N LYS A 155 19.66 -7.46 -13.67
CA LYS A 155 19.18 -7.43 -15.05
C LYS A 155 17.88 -6.65 -15.19
N ARG A 156 17.01 -6.73 -14.16
CA ARG A 156 15.74 -6.00 -14.07
C ARG A 156 15.56 -5.44 -12.66
N VAL A 157 14.98 -4.26 -12.57
CA VAL A 157 14.65 -3.61 -11.30
C VAL A 157 13.14 -3.37 -11.24
N ILE A 158 12.54 -3.64 -10.10
CA ILE A 158 11.14 -3.34 -9.82
C ILE A 158 11.10 -2.30 -8.69
N ASP A 159 10.62 -1.11 -9.00
CA ASP A 159 10.34 -0.07 -8.01
C ASP A 159 9.00 -0.34 -7.33
N ALA A 160 9.05 -0.83 -6.10
CA ALA A 160 7.91 -1.05 -5.23
C ALA A 160 7.99 -0.20 -3.95
N THR A 161 8.72 0.91 -4.01
CA THR A 161 8.92 1.83 -2.88
C THR A 161 7.63 2.50 -2.41
N GLY A 162 6.62 2.51 -3.28
CA GLY A 162 5.35 3.20 -3.06
C GLY A 162 5.40 4.69 -3.40
N ASP A 163 6.60 5.26 -3.54
CA ASP A 163 6.85 6.68 -3.77
C ASP A 163 7.56 6.96 -5.11
N ALA A 164 7.72 5.91 -5.95
CA ALA A 164 8.46 5.95 -7.22
C ALA A 164 9.91 6.46 -7.03
N ASP A 165 10.57 6.08 -5.94
CA ASP A 165 11.90 6.60 -5.62
C ASP A 165 12.93 6.15 -6.64
N ILE A 166 12.91 4.88 -7.07
CA ILE A 166 13.85 4.35 -8.07
C ILE A 166 13.54 4.93 -9.45
N ALA A 167 12.27 5.04 -9.81
CA ALA A 167 11.88 5.66 -11.08
C ALA A 167 12.31 7.12 -11.14
N HIS A 168 12.15 7.87 -10.04
CA HIS A 168 12.63 9.24 -9.92
C HIS A 168 14.15 9.33 -10.06
N LEU A 169 14.92 8.52 -9.33
CA LEU A 169 16.37 8.48 -9.38
C LEU A 169 16.90 8.07 -10.76
N ALA A 170 16.19 7.19 -11.46
CA ALA A 170 16.52 6.77 -12.83
C ALA A 170 16.16 7.81 -13.90
N GLY A 171 15.50 8.90 -13.54
CA GLY A 171 15.09 9.95 -14.48
C GLY A 171 13.82 9.63 -15.26
N ALA A 172 13.03 8.65 -14.84
CA ALA A 172 11.72 8.38 -15.42
C ALA A 172 10.76 9.55 -15.14
N PRO A 173 9.91 9.94 -16.08
CA PRO A 173 8.92 10.99 -15.86
C PRO A 173 7.87 10.53 -14.85
N TRP A 174 7.49 11.43 -13.97
CA TRP A 174 6.48 11.22 -12.93
C TRP A 174 5.61 12.46 -12.74
N ARG A 175 4.51 12.27 -12.04
CA ARG A 175 3.61 13.34 -11.60
C ARG A 175 3.25 13.17 -10.13
N MET A 176 2.92 14.27 -9.49
CA MET A 176 2.40 14.34 -8.13
C MET A 176 1.43 15.53 -8.07
N ALA A 177 0.33 15.40 -7.35
CA ALA A 177 -0.57 16.50 -7.12
C ALA A 177 0.11 17.61 -6.29
N PRO A 178 -0.36 18.85 -6.36
CA PRO A 178 0.05 19.90 -5.43
C PRO A 178 -0.10 19.43 -3.98
N LYS A 179 0.81 19.85 -3.11
CA LYS A 179 0.88 19.41 -1.71
C LYS A 179 -0.47 19.49 -0.95
N ASN A 180 -1.24 20.52 -1.20
CA ASN A 180 -2.55 20.75 -0.59
C ASN A 180 -3.69 19.90 -1.19
N GLU A 181 -3.42 19.18 -2.27
CA GLU A 181 -4.36 18.29 -2.94
C GLU A 181 -4.02 16.81 -2.74
N LEU A 182 -2.87 16.52 -2.12
CA LEU A 182 -2.47 15.15 -1.80
C LEU A 182 -3.42 14.54 -0.78
N LEU A 183 -3.70 13.26 -0.94
CA LEU A 183 -4.38 12.47 0.11
C LEU A 183 -3.57 12.52 1.40
N GLY A 184 -4.24 12.85 2.50
CA GLY A 184 -3.61 13.02 3.79
C GLY A 184 -2.86 11.78 4.27
N VAL A 185 -1.77 12.01 4.99
CA VAL A 185 -1.04 10.95 5.70
C VAL A 185 -1.75 10.62 7.01
N THR A 186 -1.44 9.48 7.61
CA THR A 186 -2.05 9.02 8.86
C THR A 186 -1.02 8.47 9.82
N VAL A 187 -1.29 8.60 11.12
CA VAL A 187 -0.70 7.77 12.16
C VAL A 187 -1.79 6.81 12.64
N SER A 188 -1.66 5.53 12.31
CA SER A 188 -2.52 4.49 12.84
C SER A 188 -2.03 4.07 14.22
N PHE A 189 -2.95 3.73 15.12
CA PHE A 189 -2.61 3.32 16.48
C PHE A 189 -3.54 2.21 16.98
N ALA A 190 -3.16 1.58 18.07
CA ALA A 190 -3.92 0.56 18.76
C ALA A 190 -4.15 0.94 20.22
N LEU A 191 -5.32 0.55 20.73
CA LEU A 191 -5.70 0.70 22.14
C LEU A 191 -5.92 -0.68 22.76
N GLU A 192 -5.78 -0.78 24.06
CA GLU A 192 -6.17 -1.91 24.89
C GLU A 192 -7.23 -1.49 25.92
N GLY A 193 -7.90 -2.44 26.57
CA GLY A 193 -8.85 -2.18 27.62
C GLY A 193 -10.23 -1.71 27.14
N VAL A 194 -10.58 -1.94 25.88
CA VAL A 194 -11.88 -1.60 25.30
C VAL A 194 -12.94 -2.66 25.70
N ASP A 195 -14.08 -2.23 26.19
CA ASP A 195 -15.27 -3.08 26.35
C ASP A 195 -15.89 -3.32 24.97
N ARG A 196 -15.45 -4.40 24.32
CA ARG A 196 -15.89 -4.80 22.98
C ARG A 196 -17.40 -4.90 22.88
N LYS A 197 -18.06 -5.54 23.84
CA LYS A 197 -19.49 -5.77 23.81
C LYS A 197 -20.28 -4.46 23.86
N ARG A 198 -19.88 -3.56 24.74
CA ARG A 198 -20.53 -2.25 24.89
C ARG A 198 -20.32 -1.37 23.67
N PHE A 199 -19.11 -1.37 23.12
CA PHE A 199 -18.81 -0.61 21.90
C PHE A 199 -19.58 -1.13 20.69
N LEU A 200 -19.55 -2.46 20.41
CA LEU A 200 -20.26 -3.05 19.28
C LEU A 200 -21.79 -2.87 19.40
N SER A 201 -22.34 -2.94 20.60
CA SER A 201 -23.76 -2.63 20.84
C SER A 201 -24.08 -1.17 20.51
N HIS A 202 -23.16 -0.24 20.85
CA HIS A 202 -23.35 1.18 20.55
C HIS A 202 -23.31 1.44 19.05
N VAL A 203 -22.25 1.04 18.35
CA VAL A 203 -22.12 1.30 16.90
C VAL A 203 -23.17 0.57 16.07
N GLY A 204 -23.64 -0.60 16.51
CA GLY A 204 -24.68 -1.36 15.83
C GLY A 204 -26.07 -0.69 15.85
N THR A 205 -26.29 0.30 16.71
CA THR A 205 -27.55 1.06 16.81
C THR A 205 -27.46 2.47 16.21
N HIS A 206 -26.26 2.88 15.76
CA HIS A 206 -26.03 4.20 15.19
C HIS A 206 -25.85 4.13 13.68
N PRO A 207 -26.36 5.12 12.93
CA PRO A 207 -26.21 5.15 11.48
C PRO A 207 -24.75 5.32 11.07
N SER A 208 -24.46 4.92 9.86
CA SER A 208 -23.15 5.17 9.24
C SER A 208 -22.88 6.66 9.10
N THR A 209 -21.65 7.07 9.38
CA THR A 209 -21.16 8.46 9.28
C THR A 209 -20.29 8.69 8.03
N TYR A 210 -20.30 7.79 7.03
CA TYR A 210 -19.58 8.00 5.77
C TYR A 210 -19.95 9.30 5.07
N LYS A 211 -21.21 9.69 5.13
CA LYS A 211 -21.71 10.93 4.53
C LYS A 211 -21.16 12.20 5.17
N ASP A 212 -20.57 12.10 6.34
CA ASP A 212 -20.00 13.26 7.06
C ASP A 212 -18.77 13.83 6.32
N TRP A 213 -18.11 13.02 5.48
CA TRP A 213 -16.93 13.44 4.73
C TRP A 213 -16.99 13.11 3.24
N ALA A 214 -17.77 12.12 2.82
CA ALA A 214 -17.85 11.72 1.42
C ALA A 214 -18.82 12.61 0.64
N ILE A 215 -18.36 13.16 -0.46
CA ILE A 215 -19.15 13.97 -1.39
C ILE A 215 -19.97 13.07 -2.32
N GLU A 216 -19.42 11.92 -2.69
CA GLU A 216 -20.05 10.93 -3.56
C GLU A 216 -19.95 9.54 -2.93
N THR A 217 -21.08 8.84 -2.82
CA THR A 217 -21.17 7.49 -2.24
C THR A 217 -22.06 6.59 -3.08
N THR A 218 -21.97 5.26 -2.87
CA THR A 218 -22.89 4.28 -3.49
C THR A 218 -24.24 4.19 -2.77
N GLY A 219 -24.35 4.72 -1.55
CA GLY A 219 -25.52 4.55 -0.68
C GLY A 219 -25.61 3.18 0.00
N LYS A 220 -24.71 2.24 -0.28
CA LYS A 220 -24.65 0.92 0.38
C LYS A 220 -24.24 1.03 1.84
N GLU A 221 -23.36 1.96 2.13
CA GLU A 221 -22.87 2.30 3.46
C GLU A 221 -23.97 2.72 4.43
N ASP A 222 -25.12 3.19 3.93
CA ASP A 222 -26.28 3.58 4.75
C ASP A 222 -26.87 2.40 5.56
N LYS A 223 -26.65 1.18 5.09
CA LYS A 223 -27.14 -0.05 5.73
C LYS A 223 -26.12 -0.73 6.62
N MET A 224 -24.89 -0.19 6.67
CA MET A 224 -23.83 -0.73 7.49
C MET A 224 -23.80 -0.04 8.84
N PHE A 225 -23.42 -0.76 9.91
CA PHE A 225 -23.00 -0.06 11.10
C PHE A 225 -21.66 0.63 10.83
N SER A 226 -21.47 1.81 11.38
CA SER A 226 -20.36 2.63 10.95
C SER A 226 -19.01 2.15 11.49
N PRO A 227 -18.04 1.79 10.63
CA PRO A 227 -16.64 1.74 11.02
C PRO A 227 -16.07 3.14 11.13
N TYR A 228 -16.79 4.16 10.64
CA TYR A 228 -16.35 5.54 10.58
C TYR A 228 -16.80 6.27 11.84
N LEU A 229 -15.84 6.68 12.66
CA LEU A 229 -16.08 7.38 13.91
C LEU A 229 -15.86 8.89 13.69
N SER A 230 -16.88 9.69 13.91
CA SER A 230 -16.79 11.15 13.87
C SER A 230 -17.33 11.80 15.16
N VAL A 231 -18.42 11.25 15.69
CA VAL A 231 -19.17 11.84 16.82
C VAL A 231 -18.32 12.15 18.06
N PRO A 232 -17.47 11.26 18.60
CA PRO A 232 -16.68 11.55 19.78
C PRO A 232 -15.69 12.70 19.57
N PHE A 233 -15.20 12.85 18.32
CA PHE A 233 -14.25 13.90 17.98
C PHE A 233 -14.94 15.25 17.78
N GLN A 234 -16.15 15.26 17.25
CA GLN A 234 -16.97 16.45 17.16
C GLN A 234 -17.31 16.98 18.57
N MET A 235 -17.72 16.10 19.48
CA MET A 235 -17.98 16.47 20.88
C MET A 235 -16.75 17.05 21.57
N ALA A 236 -15.58 16.46 21.31
CA ALA A 236 -14.32 16.98 21.86
C ALA A 236 -13.92 18.34 21.26
N LYS A 237 -14.19 18.60 19.97
CA LYS A 237 -14.01 19.91 19.34
C LYS A 237 -14.93 20.95 19.95
N GLU A 238 -16.20 20.66 20.11
CA GLU A 238 -17.20 21.56 20.75
C GLU A 238 -16.82 21.88 22.19
N ALA A 239 -16.18 20.93 22.88
CA ALA A 239 -15.66 21.15 24.25
C ALA A 239 -14.30 21.87 24.29
N GLY A 240 -13.69 22.21 23.14
CA GLY A 240 -12.38 22.85 23.04
C GLY A 240 -11.19 21.94 23.37
N GLU A 241 -11.39 20.63 23.37
CA GLU A 241 -10.36 19.62 23.70
C GLU A 241 -9.54 19.20 22.47
N ILE A 242 -10.07 19.39 21.26
CA ILE A 242 -9.37 19.27 19.99
C ILE A 242 -9.30 20.65 19.36
N PRO A 243 -8.11 21.13 18.96
CA PRO A 243 -7.96 22.45 18.34
C PRO A 243 -8.81 22.61 17.07
N GLU A 244 -9.26 23.85 16.83
CA GLU A 244 -9.92 24.22 15.59
C GLU A 244 -9.00 23.95 14.38
N GLY A 245 -9.55 23.40 13.28
CA GLY A 245 -8.81 23.06 12.07
C GLY A 245 -8.11 21.69 12.10
N VAL A 246 -8.14 20.96 13.22
CA VAL A 246 -7.68 19.58 13.29
C VAL A 246 -8.82 18.64 12.89
N GLU A 247 -8.58 17.80 11.88
CA GLU A 247 -9.56 16.82 11.44
C GLU A 247 -9.20 15.43 12.00
N ILE A 248 -10.04 14.96 12.92
CA ILE A 248 -9.96 13.62 13.49
C ILE A 248 -11.29 12.95 13.22
N ALA A 249 -11.27 11.97 12.35
CA ALA A 249 -12.38 11.08 12.05
C ALA A 249 -11.84 9.91 11.24
N GLY A 250 -12.46 8.76 11.30
CA GLY A 250 -12.00 7.63 10.49
C GLY A 250 -12.50 6.28 10.97
N THR A 251 -11.73 5.26 10.64
CA THR A 251 -12.14 3.87 10.77
C THR A 251 -11.34 3.11 11.83
N TRP A 252 -11.90 1.99 12.25
CA TRP A 252 -11.27 0.97 13.06
C TRP A 252 -11.40 -0.37 12.32
N SER A 253 -10.42 -1.28 12.46
CA SER A 253 -10.50 -2.57 11.77
C SER A 253 -11.03 -3.66 12.67
N ARG A 254 -10.54 -3.73 13.91
CA ARG A 254 -10.79 -4.88 14.75
C ARG A 254 -10.84 -4.51 16.23
N ILE A 255 -11.70 -5.22 16.98
CA ILE A 255 -11.63 -5.24 18.44
C ILE A 255 -11.63 -6.70 18.89
N SER A 256 -10.55 -7.15 19.48
CA SER A 256 -10.38 -8.52 19.94
C SER A 256 -11.30 -8.84 21.13
N GLU A 257 -11.48 -10.14 21.44
CA GLU A 257 -12.20 -10.58 22.64
C GLU A 257 -11.52 -10.09 23.93
N GLN A 258 -10.23 -9.81 23.89
CA GLN A 258 -9.45 -9.27 25.01
C GLN A 258 -9.58 -7.74 25.15
N GLY A 259 -10.23 -7.07 24.21
CA GLY A 259 -10.42 -5.62 24.23
C GLY A 259 -9.32 -4.82 23.56
N ASP A 260 -8.54 -5.45 22.67
CA ASP A 260 -7.57 -4.72 21.84
C ASP A 260 -8.30 -4.13 20.62
N ALA A 261 -8.35 -2.81 20.51
CA ALA A 261 -8.83 -2.11 19.33
C ALA A 261 -7.63 -1.75 18.45
N THR A 262 -7.58 -2.26 17.24
CA THR A 262 -6.43 -2.10 16.34
C THR A 262 -6.78 -1.37 15.05
N CYS A 263 -5.76 -0.87 14.39
CA CYS A 263 -5.87 -0.06 13.17
C CYS A 263 -6.89 1.09 13.32
N LEU A 264 -6.73 1.87 14.39
CA LEU A 264 -7.47 3.12 14.53
C LEU A 264 -6.86 4.13 13.55
N ASN A 265 -7.38 4.11 12.32
CA ASN A 265 -6.97 4.96 11.20
C ASN A 265 -7.87 6.21 11.17
N ILE A 266 -7.79 7.02 12.21
CA ILE A 266 -8.67 8.17 12.46
C ILE A 266 -7.95 9.52 12.47
N VAL A 267 -6.63 9.52 12.36
CA VAL A 267 -5.84 10.74 12.17
C VAL A 267 -5.62 10.92 10.67
N TYR A 268 -6.16 11.99 10.12
CA TYR A 268 -6.02 12.32 8.70
C TYR A 268 -5.40 13.72 8.56
N MET A 269 -4.19 13.77 8.05
CA MET A 269 -3.40 15.00 7.96
C MET A 269 -3.10 15.33 6.49
N PRO A 270 -3.84 16.27 5.87
CA PRO A 270 -3.52 16.79 4.54
C PRO A 270 -2.29 17.70 4.58
N GLY A 271 -1.71 17.99 3.41
CA GLY A 271 -0.64 18.96 3.28
C GLY A 271 0.75 18.47 3.66
N TYR A 272 0.99 17.16 3.66
CA TYR A 272 2.30 16.54 3.86
C TYR A 272 2.78 15.84 2.59
N ASP A 273 3.96 16.22 2.13
CA ASP A 273 4.65 15.57 1.02
C ASP A 273 5.58 14.47 1.54
N ALA A 274 5.23 13.22 1.24
CA ALA A 274 6.01 12.06 1.67
C ALA A 274 7.40 11.94 1.00
N THR A 275 7.73 12.83 0.09
CA THR A 275 9.06 12.91 -0.54
C THR A 275 9.95 14.00 0.05
N ASP A 276 9.42 14.79 0.99
CA ASP A 276 10.15 15.81 1.74
C ASP A 276 10.43 15.35 3.18
N ILE A 277 11.70 15.40 3.59
CA ILE A 277 12.12 14.92 4.93
C ILE A 277 11.55 15.77 6.08
N HIS A 278 11.33 17.05 5.86
CA HIS A 278 10.77 17.93 6.89
C HIS A 278 9.28 17.64 7.08
N ASP A 279 8.55 17.36 5.99
CA ASP A 279 7.16 16.97 6.03
C ASP A 279 6.98 15.59 6.67
N LEU A 280 7.82 14.60 6.30
CA LEU A 280 7.81 13.30 6.96
C LEU A 280 8.05 13.42 8.46
N THR A 281 9.08 14.17 8.87
CA THR A 281 9.40 14.39 10.28
C THR A 281 8.27 15.11 11.02
N GLY A 282 7.75 16.18 10.40
CA GLY A 282 6.63 16.94 10.96
C GLY A 282 5.37 16.09 11.10
N GLY A 283 5.03 15.32 10.08
CA GLY A 283 3.87 14.42 10.07
C GLY A 283 3.95 13.32 11.13
N GLU A 284 5.14 12.73 11.35
CA GLU A 284 5.35 11.75 12.42
C GLU A 284 5.07 12.34 13.82
N ILE A 285 5.58 13.53 14.10
CA ILE A 285 5.43 14.18 15.39
C ILE A 285 3.98 14.64 15.59
N GLU A 286 3.43 15.33 14.59
CA GLU A 286 2.07 15.86 14.62
C GLU A 286 1.04 14.74 14.69
N GLY A 287 1.21 13.68 13.90
CA GLY A 287 0.29 12.56 13.88
C GLY A 287 0.18 11.85 15.23
N ARG A 288 1.28 11.65 15.94
CA ARG A 288 1.24 11.11 17.30
C ARG A 288 0.54 12.05 18.28
N ARG A 289 0.72 13.37 18.13
CA ARG A 289 0.00 14.36 18.94
C ARG A 289 -1.51 14.31 18.71
N GLN A 290 -1.94 14.27 17.44
CA GLN A 290 -3.35 14.16 17.08
C GLN A 290 -3.97 12.84 17.53
N ALA A 291 -3.23 11.75 17.42
CA ALA A 291 -3.67 10.46 17.93
C ALA A 291 -3.95 10.50 19.46
N MET A 292 -3.16 11.23 20.23
CA MET A 292 -3.44 11.40 21.69
C MET A 292 -4.70 12.22 21.95
N TRP A 293 -5.03 13.21 21.12
CA TRP A 293 -6.34 13.88 21.22
C TRP A 293 -7.47 12.90 20.90
N ALA A 294 -7.30 12.06 19.88
CA ALA A 294 -8.26 11.03 19.52
C ALA A 294 -8.47 10.01 20.67
N VAL A 295 -7.40 9.54 21.28
CA VAL A 295 -7.45 8.63 22.43
C VAL A 295 -8.27 9.25 23.58
N ASN A 296 -8.00 10.49 23.93
CA ASN A 296 -8.71 11.19 25.00
C ASN A 296 -10.20 11.38 24.67
N ALA A 297 -10.51 11.75 23.44
CA ALA A 297 -11.90 11.89 22.99
C ALA A 297 -12.66 10.57 23.03
N LEU A 298 -12.04 9.49 22.54
CA LEU A 298 -12.64 8.13 22.61
C LEU A 298 -12.92 7.74 24.06
N LYS A 299 -11.97 7.91 24.97
CA LYS A 299 -12.16 7.59 26.40
C LYS A 299 -13.31 8.35 27.02
N LYS A 300 -13.51 9.58 26.64
CA LYS A 300 -14.52 10.46 27.26
C LYS A 300 -15.91 10.33 26.64
N TYR A 301 -15.97 10.13 25.33
CA TYR A 301 -17.21 10.26 24.56
C TYR A 301 -17.66 8.99 23.85
N MET A 302 -16.84 7.92 23.82
CA MET A 302 -17.21 6.68 23.13
C MET A 302 -17.52 5.57 24.11
N PRO A 303 -18.76 5.06 24.15
CA PRO A 303 -19.13 3.93 25.01
C PRO A 303 -18.26 2.70 24.75
N GLY A 304 -17.68 2.16 25.82
CA GLY A 304 -16.77 1.02 25.77
C GLY A 304 -15.29 1.39 25.75
N PHE A 305 -14.94 2.68 25.60
CA PHE A 305 -13.54 3.15 25.59
C PHE A 305 -13.10 3.82 26.90
N GLU A 306 -13.93 3.84 27.91
CA GLU A 306 -13.67 4.59 29.15
C GLU A 306 -12.36 4.19 29.84
N ASN A 307 -12.01 2.89 29.74
CA ASN A 307 -10.79 2.32 30.31
C ASN A 307 -9.68 2.10 29.28
N ALA A 308 -9.89 2.54 28.05
CA ALA A 308 -8.91 2.33 26.99
C ALA A 308 -7.58 3.02 27.29
N ALA A 309 -6.47 2.35 26.94
CA ALA A 309 -5.13 2.89 27.02
C ALA A 309 -4.40 2.72 25.69
N LEU A 310 -3.48 3.64 25.38
CA LEU A 310 -2.66 3.51 24.20
C LEU A 310 -1.78 2.25 24.33
N ARG A 311 -1.87 1.35 23.34
CA ARG A 311 -1.04 0.16 23.23
C ARG A 311 0.18 0.40 22.35
N SER A 312 -0.04 0.91 21.13
CA SER A 312 1.06 1.16 20.18
C SER A 312 0.67 2.15 19.09
N PHE A 313 1.67 2.74 18.47
CA PHE A 313 1.57 3.42 17.18
C PHE A 313 2.14 2.54 16.07
N GLY A 314 1.73 2.77 14.83
CA GLY A 314 2.50 2.34 13.67
C GLY A 314 3.93 2.92 13.72
N SER A 315 4.89 2.17 13.21
CA SER A 315 6.31 2.55 13.23
C SER A 315 6.65 3.69 12.25
N SER A 316 5.77 3.95 11.30
CA SER A 316 5.90 5.03 10.33
C SER A 316 4.53 5.55 9.89
N LEU A 317 4.52 6.73 9.27
CA LEU A 317 3.32 7.29 8.64
C LEU A 317 2.72 6.33 7.61
N GLY A 318 1.41 6.22 7.63
CA GLY A 318 0.62 5.65 6.55
C GLY A 318 0.48 6.66 5.42
N ILE A 319 1.23 6.46 4.35
CA ILE A 319 1.25 7.36 3.20
C ILE A 319 0.24 6.86 2.17
N ARG A 320 -0.72 7.72 1.79
CA ARG A 320 -1.75 7.40 0.81
C ARG A 320 -1.37 7.81 -0.61
N GLU A 321 -0.63 8.89 -0.77
CA GLU A 321 -0.26 9.44 -2.07
C GLU A 321 1.11 10.12 -2.04
N SER A 322 1.82 10.01 -3.17
CA SER A 322 3.06 10.71 -3.49
C SER A 322 3.26 10.68 -5.02
N ARG A 323 4.50 10.54 -5.51
CA ARG A 323 4.78 10.42 -6.95
C ARG A 323 4.10 9.18 -7.57
N LYS A 324 3.60 9.39 -8.79
CA LYS A 324 3.13 8.34 -9.71
C LYS A 324 3.92 8.46 -11.00
N ILE A 325 4.38 7.36 -11.58
CA ILE A 325 5.09 7.42 -12.87
C ILE A 325 4.17 7.90 -13.99
N ILE A 326 4.76 8.42 -15.06
CA ILE A 326 4.11 8.50 -16.36
C ILE A 326 4.44 7.20 -17.08
N GLY A 327 3.43 6.35 -17.20
CA GLY A 327 3.54 5.03 -17.81
C GLY A 327 3.31 5.05 -19.33
N ARG A 328 3.46 3.91 -19.97
CA ARG A 328 3.04 3.72 -21.36
C ARG A 328 1.53 3.87 -21.53
N TYR A 329 0.80 3.43 -20.50
CA TYR A 329 -0.60 3.78 -20.29
C TYR A 329 -0.74 4.48 -18.93
N ASN A 330 -1.68 5.40 -18.81
CA ASN A 330 -2.01 6.05 -17.55
C ASN A 330 -3.48 5.79 -17.27
N LEU A 331 -3.78 4.95 -16.29
CA LEU A 331 -5.16 4.59 -15.95
C LEU A 331 -5.97 5.83 -15.60
N THR A 332 -7.20 5.87 -16.03
CA THR A 332 -8.10 7.02 -15.82
C THR A 332 -9.28 6.66 -14.91
N GLU A 333 -9.89 7.69 -14.31
CA GLU A 333 -11.17 7.56 -13.63
C GLU A 333 -12.22 6.83 -14.48
N ASN A 334 -12.27 7.19 -15.78
CA ASN A 334 -13.22 6.59 -16.72
C ASN A 334 -13.00 5.09 -16.90
N ASP A 335 -11.74 4.63 -16.91
CA ASP A 335 -11.43 3.21 -17.00
C ASP A 335 -11.94 2.43 -15.77
N VAL A 336 -11.77 3.01 -14.58
CA VAL A 336 -12.24 2.36 -13.34
C VAL A 336 -13.76 2.33 -13.29
N ARG A 337 -14.42 3.47 -13.49
CA ARG A 337 -15.89 3.60 -13.38
C ARG A 337 -16.66 2.84 -14.45
N ASN A 338 -16.10 2.72 -15.65
CA ASN A 338 -16.75 2.04 -16.78
C ASN A 338 -16.24 0.63 -17.02
N GLN A 339 -15.63 0.01 -16.00
CA GLN A 339 -15.17 -1.37 -16.08
C GLN A 339 -14.21 -1.60 -17.26
N GLY A 340 -13.18 -0.76 -17.40
CA GLY A 340 -12.20 -0.81 -18.49
C GLY A 340 -11.67 -2.22 -18.76
N ARG A 341 -11.50 -2.56 -20.03
CA ARG A 341 -10.97 -3.84 -20.52
C ARG A 341 -9.77 -3.55 -21.40
N PHE A 342 -8.71 -4.33 -21.22
CA PHE A 342 -7.41 -4.09 -21.85
C PHE A 342 -6.81 -5.38 -22.38
N ASP A 343 -6.28 -5.33 -23.60
CA ASP A 343 -5.60 -6.48 -24.21
C ASP A 343 -4.36 -6.89 -23.42
N ASP A 344 -3.69 -5.92 -22.75
CA ASP A 344 -2.51 -6.12 -21.92
C ASP A 344 -2.83 -6.31 -20.43
N THR A 345 -4.04 -6.77 -20.09
CA THR A 345 -4.44 -6.97 -18.69
C THR A 345 -3.54 -7.95 -17.96
N ILE A 346 -3.18 -7.60 -16.72
CA ILE A 346 -2.40 -8.45 -15.80
C ILE A 346 -3.21 -8.96 -14.60
N GLY A 347 -4.47 -8.58 -14.51
CA GLY A 347 -5.37 -8.98 -13.45
C GLY A 347 -6.60 -8.08 -13.38
N ILE A 348 -7.43 -8.31 -12.40
CA ILE A 348 -8.65 -7.50 -12.16
C ILE A 348 -8.62 -6.90 -10.77
N PHE A 349 -9.41 -5.82 -10.59
CA PHE A 349 -9.75 -5.31 -9.27
C PHE A 349 -11.22 -4.88 -9.25
N PRO A 350 -11.97 -5.16 -8.16
CA PRO A 350 -13.34 -4.65 -8.02
C PRO A 350 -13.39 -3.13 -8.14
N GLU A 351 -14.51 -2.59 -8.59
CA GLU A 351 -14.73 -1.14 -8.63
C GLU A 351 -14.84 -0.60 -7.19
N PHE A 352 -13.70 -0.28 -6.61
CA PHE A 352 -13.58 0.31 -5.29
C PHE A 352 -12.78 1.60 -5.38
N LEU A 353 -13.41 2.72 -5.04
CA LEU A 353 -12.78 4.03 -4.97
C LEU A 353 -12.88 4.56 -3.53
N ASP A 354 -11.76 4.97 -2.97
CA ASP A 354 -11.69 5.56 -1.64
C ASP A 354 -10.65 6.68 -1.64
N GLY A 355 -11.12 7.92 -1.70
CA GLY A 355 -10.27 9.10 -1.69
C GLY A 355 -10.92 10.32 -2.35
N TYR A 356 -10.40 11.49 -2.06
CA TYR A 356 -10.83 12.77 -2.64
C TYR A 356 -12.33 13.06 -2.46
N GLY A 357 -12.89 12.64 -1.32
CA GLY A 357 -14.32 12.77 -1.03
C GLY A 357 -15.22 11.75 -1.73
N ILE A 358 -14.65 10.72 -2.34
CA ILE A 358 -15.39 9.67 -3.04
C ILE A 358 -15.27 8.36 -2.27
N VAL A 359 -16.40 7.68 -2.05
CA VAL A 359 -16.47 6.32 -1.50
C VAL A 359 -17.39 5.49 -2.40
N ILE A 360 -16.82 4.74 -3.32
CA ILE A 360 -17.55 3.79 -4.16
C ILE A 360 -17.23 2.38 -3.68
N LEU A 361 -18.16 1.77 -2.97
CA LEU A 361 -18.01 0.39 -2.52
C LEU A 361 -18.24 -0.60 -3.68
N PRO A 362 -17.57 -1.76 -3.68
CA PRO A 362 -17.70 -2.75 -4.74
C PRO A 362 -19.14 -3.15 -4.99
N THR A 363 -19.49 -3.30 -6.26
CA THR A 363 -20.82 -3.73 -6.71
C THR A 363 -20.73 -5.11 -7.36
N THR A 364 -21.72 -5.95 -7.13
CA THR A 364 -21.82 -7.31 -7.69
C THR A 364 -21.46 -7.33 -9.18
N GLY A 365 -20.49 -8.15 -9.53
CA GLY A 365 -20.01 -8.36 -10.90
C GLY A 365 -19.21 -7.21 -11.52
N ARG A 366 -19.12 -6.05 -10.87
CA ARG A 366 -18.38 -4.90 -11.41
C ARG A 366 -16.90 -4.98 -11.05
N TYR A 367 -16.04 -4.84 -12.04
CA TYR A 367 -14.59 -4.80 -11.89
C TYR A 367 -13.95 -4.12 -13.11
N PHE A 368 -12.76 -3.60 -12.96
CA PHE A 368 -11.92 -3.16 -14.07
C PHE A 368 -10.70 -4.08 -14.21
N GLN A 369 -10.15 -4.15 -15.40
CA GLN A 369 -8.88 -4.82 -15.65
C GLN A 369 -7.73 -3.88 -15.40
N VAL A 370 -6.63 -4.41 -14.87
CA VAL A 370 -5.39 -3.68 -14.59
C VAL A 370 -4.44 -3.86 -15.77
N PRO A 371 -4.16 -2.83 -16.58
CA PRO A 371 -3.31 -2.98 -17.75
C PRO A 371 -1.81 -2.99 -17.39
N TYR A 372 -1.01 -3.75 -18.12
CA TYR A 372 0.46 -3.82 -17.98
C TYR A 372 1.12 -2.44 -18.17
N GLY A 373 0.61 -1.67 -19.12
CA GLY A 373 1.16 -0.37 -19.50
C GLY A 373 1.30 0.63 -18.35
N ILE A 374 0.53 0.50 -17.24
CA ILE A 374 0.64 1.39 -16.08
C ILE A 374 1.90 1.15 -15.24
N MET A 375 2.55 -0.01 -15.41
CA MET A 375 3.75 -0.38 -14.67
C MET A 375 5.04 -0.12 -15.44
N VAL A 376 4.96 0.21 -16.74
CA VAL A 376 6.11 0.42 -17.62
C VAL A 376 6.39 1.91 -17.73
N PRO A 377 7.42 2.44 -17.04
CA PRO A 377 7.76 3.86 -17.11
C PRO A 377 8.23 4.26 -18.50
N GLN A 378 7.98 5.49 -18.88
CA GLN A 378 8.57 6.06 -20.08
C GLN A 378 10.05 6.38 -19.85
N LYS A 379 10.87 6.34 -20.92
CA LYS A 379 12.28 6.75 -20.98
C LYS A 379 13.28 5.89 -20.17
N VAL A 380 12.84 4.93 -19.40
CA VAL A 380 13.76 4.04 -18.65
C VAL A 380 13.44 2.60 -18.97
N GLU A 381 14.42 1.88 -19.51
CA GLU A 381 14.30 0.47 -19.85
C GLU A 381 14.77 -0.43 -18.69
N ASN A 382 14.22 -1.65 -18.62
CA ASN A 382 14.51 -2.66 -17.60
C ASN A 382 14.07 -2.25 -16.17
N LEU A 383 13.22 -1.22 -16.06
CA LEU A 383 12.53 -0.81 -14.86
C LEU A 383 11.04 -1.12 -15.00
N LEU A 384 10.46 -1.71 -13.98
CA LEU A 384 9.02 -1.79 -13.77
C LEU A 384 8.65 -1.12 -12.46
N VAL A 385 7.41 -0.69 -12.34
CA VAL A 385 6.88 -0.07 -11.12
C VAL A 385 5.69 -0.88 -10.64
N ALA A 386 5.60 -1.10 -9.32
CA ALA A 386 4.49 -1.85 -8.72
C ALA A 386 3.95 -1.15 -7.46
N GLY A 387 2.68 -1.37 -7.19
CA GLY A 387 2.04 -0.80 -5.99
C GLY A 387 1.53 0.62 -6.21
N ARG A 388 1.56 1.44 -5.17
CA ARG A 388 0.90 2.75 -5.08
C ARG A 388 1.37 3.78 -6.13
N CYS A 389 2.56 3.64 -6.66
CA CYS A 389 3.19 4.59 -7.57
C CYS A 389 3.04 4.25 -9.07
N VAL A 390 2.19 3.28 -9.43
CA VAL A 390 1.85 2.99 -10.84
C VAL A 390 1.16 4.19 -11.51
N ALA A 391 1.16 4.21 -12.84
CA ALA A 391 0.62 5.31 -13.61
C ALA A 391 -0.92 5.36 -13.58
N GLY A 392 -1.45 6.50 -13.24
CA GLY A 392 -2.88 6.74 -13.23
C GLY A 392 -3.21 8.20 -12.89
N ASP A 393 -4.43 8.63 -13.17
CA ASP A 393 -4.90 9.94 -12.71
C ASP A 393 -5.21 9.94 -11.20
N GLN A 394 -5.70 11.06 -10.70
CA GLN A 394 -5.98 11.24 -9.29
C GLN A 394 -7.08 10.28 -8.78
N ILE A 395 -8.16 10.13 -9.53
CA ILE A 395 -9.28 9.28 -9.09
C ILE A 395 -8.98 7.79 -9.26
N SER A 396 -8.37 7.37 -10.39
CA SER A 396 -7.97 5.98 -10.56
C SER A 396 -6.96 5.52 -9.50
N HIS A 397 -6.13 6.46 -8.98
CA HIS A 397 -5.23 6.20 -7.87
C HIS A 397 -5.97 5.75 -6.61
N SER A 398 -7.18 6.25 -6.34
CA SER A 398 -7.96 5.82 -5.17
C SER A 398 -8.34 4.33 -5.21
N ALA A 399 -8.32 3.69 -6.39
CA ALA A 399 -8.46 2.25 -6.56
C ALA A 399 -7.10 1.53 -6.61
N THR A 400 -6.14 2.02 -7.42
CA THR A 400 -4.87 1.30 -7.64
C THR A 400 -3.95 1.31 -6.42
N ARG A 401 -4.09 2.28 -5.50
CA ARG A 401 -3.35 2.31 -4.23
C ARG A 401 -3.82 1.28 -3.20
N GLN A 402 -4.98 0.65 -3.42
CA GLN A 402 -5.50 -0.35 -2.49
C GLN A 402 -4.54 -1.54 -2.40
N MET A 403 -4.27 -2.02 -1.17
CA MET A 403 -3.22 -3.01 -0.93
C MET A 403 -3.37 -4.27 -1.78
N MET A 404 -4.61 -4.72 -1.99
CA MET A 404 -4.86 -5.89 -2.82
C MET A 404 -4.73 -5.60 -4.33
N CYS A 405 -5.01 -4.38 -4.79
CA CYS A 405 -4.67 -3.97 -6.15
C CYS A 405 -3.15 -3.86 -6.34
N CYS A 406 -2.43 -3.40 -5.30
CA CYS A 406 -0.98 -3.39 -5.31
C CYS A 406 -0.38 -4.80 -5.50
N THR A 407 -1.00 -5.85 -4.94
CA THR A 407 -0.52 -7.23 -5.17
C THR A 407 -0.72 -7.68 -6.61
N VAL A 408 -1.78 -7.23 -7.29
CA VAL A 408 -2.00 -7.50 -8.72
C VAL A 408 -0.88 -6.89 -9.56
N THR A 409 -0.58 -5.61 -9.36
CA THR A 409 0.52 -4.94 -10.06
C THR A 409 1.87 -5.55 -9.72
N GLY A 410 2.09 -5.94 -8.46
CA GLY A 410 3.31 -6.62 -8.02
C GLY A 410 3.50 -7.96 -8.72
N GLN A 411 2.48 -8.81 -8.72
CA GLN A 411 2.56 -10.12 -9.37
C GLN A 411 2.79 -9.96 -10.89
N GLY A 412 2.10 -9.01 -11.53
CA GLY A 412 2.32 -8.68 -12.93
C GLY A 412 3.75 -8.24 -13.23
N ALA A 413 4.31 -7.35 -12.40
CA ALA A 413 5.69 -6.87 -12.57
C ALA A 413 6.72 -7.99 -12.37
N GLY A 414 6.54 -8.85 -11.35
CA GLY A 414 7.45 -9.96 -11.09
C GLY A 414 7.51 -10.96 -12.23
N VAL A 415 6.34 -11.42 -12.72
CA VAL A 415 6.27 -12.34 -13.87
C VAL A 415 6.86 -11.69 -15.12
N ALA A 416 6.50 -10.43 -15.42
CA ALA A 416 7.01 -9.75 -16.60
C ALA A 416 8.54 -9.56 -16.56
N ALA A 417 9.11 -9.19 -15.41
CA ALA A 417 10.56 -9.09 -15.25
C ALA A 417 11.26 -10.41 -15.54
N ALA A 418 10.72 -11.51 -15.01
CA ALA A 418 11.30 -12.85 -15.26
C ALA A 418 11.20 -13.27 -16.73
N LEU A 419 10.03 -13.08 -17.37
CA LEU A 419 9.85 -13.41 -18.79
C LEU A 419 10.76 -12.57 -19.68
N SER A 420 10.90 -11.27 -19.40
CA SER A 420 11.79 -10.41 -20.19
C SER A 420 13.25 -10.88 -20.18
N ILE A 421 13.69 -11.52 -19.09
CA ILE A 421 15.03 -12.12 -18.99
C ILE A 421 15.11 -13.40 -19.81
N LYS A 422 14.11 -14.29 -19.66
CA LYS A 422 14.05 -15.59 -20.37
C LYS A 422 14.03 -15.39 -21.89
N ASP A 423 13.27 -14.39 -22.34
CA ASP A 423 13.07 -14.09 -23.77
C ASP A 423 14.14 -13.13 -24.31
N ASN A 424 15.06 -12.65 -23.47
CA ASN A 424 16.11 -11.69 -23.79
C ASN A 424 15.58 -10.41 -24.46
N VAL A 425 14.48 -9.86 -23.95
CA VAL A 425 13.85 -8.62 -24.37
C VAL A 425 13.83 -7.62 -23.23
N THR A 426 13.55 -6.33 -23.48
CA THR A 426 13.34 -5.35 -22.40
C THR A 426 11.98 -5.56 -21.75
N CYS A 427 11.78 -4.98 -20.55
CA CYS A 427 10.47 -5.04 -19.87
C CYS A 427 9.33 -4.47 -20.74
N SER A 428 9.66 -3.51 -21.57
CA SER A 428 8.71 -2.84 -22.46
C SER A 428 8.29 -3.69 -23.68
N GLN A 429 9.01 -4.78 -23.95
CA GLN A 429 8.83 -5.66 -25.12
C GLN A 429 8.32 -7.05 -24.75
N VAL A 430 7.92 -7.27 -23.50
CA VAL A 430 7.36 -8.55 -23.04
C VAL A 430 6.14 -8.93 -23.85
N ASP A 431 6.12 -10.19 -24.32
CA ASP A 431 4.95 -10.74 -25.01
C ASP A 431 3.76 -10.88 -24.04
N ILE A 432 2.71 -10.14 -24.33
CA ILE A 432 1.53 -10.07 -23.44
C ILE A 432 0.81 -11.42 -23.33
N VAL A 433 0.74 -12.19 -24.40
CA VAL A 433 0.08 -13.50 -24.37
C VAL A 433 0.85 -14.46 -23.45
N SER A 434 2.17 -14.46 -23.52
CA SER A 434 3.03 -15.24 -22.63
C SER A 434 2.93 -14.78 -21.20
N LEU A 435 2.88 -13.46 -20.96
CA LEU A 435 2.67 -12.86 -19.64
C LEU A 435 1.35 -13.31 -19.01
N GLN A 436 0.25 -13.20 -19.75
CA GLN A 436 -1.08 -13.61 -19.28
C GLN A 436 -1.15 -15.11 -19.00
N ARG A 437 -0.53 -15.94 -19.84
CA ARG A 437 -0.44 -17.39 -19.61
C ARG A 437 0.32 -17.72 -18.33
N ALA A 438 1.44 -17.07 -18.07
CA ALA A 438 2.21 -17.26 -16.85
C ALA A 438 1.45 -16.78 -15.62
N LEU A 439 0.75 -15.63 -15.68
CA LEU A 439 -0.09 -15.13 -14.62
C LEU A 439 -1.25 -16.08 -14.28
N LEU A 440 -1.95 -16.62 -15.30
CA LEU A 440 -2.99 -17.62 -15.11
C LEU A 440 -2.44 -18.88 -14.43
N LYS A 441 -1.22 -19.34 -14.82
CA LYS A 441 -0.55 -20.47 -14.17
C LYS A 441 -0.23 -20.19 -12.70
N GLN A 442 0.07 -18.95 -12.34
CA GLN A 442 0.25 -18.50 -10.93
C GLN A 442 -1.07 -18.14 -10.23
N GLY A 443 -2.22 -18.51 -10.79
CA GLY A 443 -3.54 -18.38 -10.18
C GLY A 443 -4.15 -16.99 -10.25
N VAL A 444 -3.63 -16.08 -11.07
CA VAL A 444 -4.23 -14.74 -11.25
C VAL A 444 -5.54 -14.85 -12.01
N ARG A 445 -6.55 -14.09 -11.59
CA ARG A 445 -7.77 -13.87 -12.37
C ARG A 445 -7.59 -12.65 -13.28
N ILE A 446 -7.78 -12.81 -14.57
CA ILE A 446 -7.66 -11.73 -15.57
C ILE A 446 -8.99 -11.34 -16.22
N THR A 447 -10.07 -12.12 -15.95
CA THR A 447 -11.44 -11.85 -16.44
C THR A 447 -12.51 -12.19 -15.41
#